data_66fb238fc04ebd6d839b24098d815fbb
#
_entry.id   66fb238fc04ebd6d839b24098d815fbb
#
_cell.length_a   1.000
_cell.length_b   1.000
_cell.length_c   1.000
_cell.angle_alpha   90.00
_cell.angle_beta   90.00
_cell.angle_gamma   90.00
#
_symmetry.space_group_name_H-M   'P 1'
#
loop_
_entity.id
_entity.type
_entity.pdbx_description
1 polymer ?
#
loop_
_entity_poly.entity_id
_entity_poly.type
_entity_poly.pdbx_seq_one_letter_code
_entity_poly.pdbx_strand_id
1 'polypeptide(L)'
;MNSKKITLANNIYLILAGLFITSLVASNLIFTKIFYWYPFDINLLGVKLFELSVGILPYPLTFLITDLISEIYGRKKADQVVITGIFASIFSIILIFVSSQVPAIDASPIDDETFNSVFLNAPLAVLASMLTYLFAQFIDIRIYHFWKKLTKGKHLWLRNNFSTFTSQFVDTFTIVSLLILFGILPEDKFLVLVISGFLFKVIVALFDTPFLYLFVWIFRKKFNLKVGEEIKLS
;
A
#
# COMPACT_ATOMS: atom_id res chain seq x y z
N MET A 1 -2.16 29.71 -11.26
CA MET A 1 -2.34 28.64 -12.28
C MET A 1 -3.64 28.93 -13.05
N ASN A 2 -3.69 28.71 -14.39
CA ASN A 2 -4.91 28.94 -15.19
C ASN A 2 -5.99 27.89 -14.81
N SER A 3 -7.30 28.25 -14.91
CA SER A 3 -8.47 27.39 -14.63
C SER A 3 -8.36 26.00 -15.29
N LYS A 4 -8.01 25.92 -16.56
CA LYS A 4 -7.79 24.64 -17.28
C LYS A 4 -6.72 23.75 -16.64
N LYS A 5 -5.65 24.34 -16.11
CA LYS A 5 -4.59 23.56 -15.43
C LYS A 5 -5.05 23.08 -14.04
N ILE A 6 -5.89 23.84 -13.34
CA ILE A 6 -6.47 23.42 -12.05
C ILE A 6 -7.41 22.23 -12.27
N THR A 7 -8.32 22.31 -13.26
CA THR A 7 -9.21 21.20 -13.60
C THR A 7 -8.44 19.92 -13.97
N LEU A 8 -7.38 20.05 -14.78
CA LEU A 8 -6.52 18.94 -15.13
C LEU A 8 -5.83 18.33 -13.90
N ALA A 9 -5.31 19.18 -12.99
CA ALA A 9 -4.68 18.72 -11.76
C ALA A 9 -5.67 17.96 -10.86
N ASN A 10 -6.90 18.45 -10.72
CA ASN A 10 -7.97 17.77 -10.01
C ASN A 10 -8.29 16.40 -10.62
N ASN A 11 -8.44 16.31 -11.94
CA ASN A 11 -8.72 15.05 -12.62
C ASN A 11 -7.60 14.03 -12.41
N ILE A 12 -6.35 14.47 -12.51
CA ILE A 12 -5.21 13.57 -12.26
C ILE A 12 -5.18 13.11 -10.78
N TYR A 13 -5.46 14.01 -9.83
CA TYR A 13 -5.57 13.65 -8.42
C TYR A 13 -6.65 12.59 -8.18
N LEU A 14 -7.83 12.73 -8.78
CA LEU A 14 -8.92 11.75 -8.69
C LEU A 14 -8.53 10.40 -9.27
N ILE A 15 -7.82 10.38 -10.41
CA ILE A 15 -7.31 9.15 -11.01
C ILE A 15 -6.30 8.47 -10.07
N LEU A 16 -5.35 9.23 -9.52
CA LEU A 16 -4.37 8.69 -8.58
C LEU A 16 -5.05 8.14 -7.30
N ALA A 17 -6.03 8.87 -6.77
CA ALA A 17 -6.81 8.41 -5.63
C ALA A 17 -7.59 7.12 -5.95
N GLY A 18 -8.22 7.04 -7.12
CA GLY A 18 -8.90 5.84 -7.59
C GLY A 18 -7.97 4.64 -7.73
N LEU A 19 -6.78 4.83 -8.33
CA LEU A 19 -5.77 3.78 -8.46
C LEU A 19 -5.25 3.31 -7.09
N PHE A 20 -5.02 4.24 -6.16
CA PHE A 20 -4.63 3.90 -4.79
C PHE A 20 -5.69 3.02 -4.10
N ILE A 21 -6.95 3.48 -4.12
CA ILE A 21 -8.07 2.76 -3.48
C ILE A 21 -8.26 1.38 -4.10
N THR A 22 -8.24 1.30 -5.43
CA THR A 22 -8.38 0.02 -6.15
C THR A 22 -7.24 -0.95 -5.80
N SER A 23 -6.00 -0.45 -5.77
CA SER A 23 -4.84 -1.27 -5.41
C SER A 23 -4.93 -1.78 -3.97
N LEU A 24 -5.39 -0.94 -3.04
CA LEU A 24 -5.57 -1.29 -1.63
C LEU A 24 -6.66 -2.36 -1.45
N VAL A 25 -7.83 -2.15 -2.06
CA VAL A 25 -8.95 -3.11 -1.99
C VAL A 25 -8.58 -4.43 -2.67
N ALA A 26 -8.01 -4.38 -3.88
CA ALA A 26 -7.59 -5.58 -4.60
C ALA A 26 -6.54 -6.37 -3.82
N SER A 27 -5.56 -5.70 -3.20
CA SER A 27 -4.57 -6.34 -2.33
C SER A 27 -5.22 -7.18 -1.22
N ASN A 28 -6.24 -6.64 -0.57
CA ASN A 28 -6.97 -7.32 0.49
C ASN A 28 -7.85 -8.47 -0.01
N LEU A 29 -8.26 -8.48 -1.28
CA LEU A 29 -9.06 -9.56 -1.86
C LEU A 29 -8.22 -10.76 -2.32
N ILE A 30 -6.99 -10.52 -2.75
CA ILE A 30 -6.12 -11.55 -3.35
C ILE A 30 -5.04 -12.08 -2.39
N PHE A 31 -5.04 -11.66 -1.13
CA PHE A 31 -3.93 -11.93 -0.20
C PHE A 31 -3.81 -13.41 0.21
N THR A 32 -4.87 -14.19 0.08
CA THR A 32 -4.90 -15.61 0.47
C THR A 32 -4.01 -16.50 -0.39
N LYS A 33 -3.68 -16.08 -1.61
CA LYS A 33 -2.78 -16.80 -2.48
C LYS A 33 -1.33 -16.52 -2.10
N ILE A 34 -0.56 -17.59 -1.82
CA ILE A 34 0.88 -17.51 -1.54
C ILE A 34 1.67 -17.89 -2.79
N PHE A 35 2.79 -17.21 -3.02
CA PHE A 35 3.71 -17.49 -4.12
C PHE A 35 5.15 -17.41 -3.64
N TYR A 36 6.04 -18.05 -4.41
CA TYR A 36 7.48 -17.94 -4.19
C TYR A 36 8.08 -16.96 -5.19
N TRP A 37 8.89 -16.04 -4.67
CA TRP A 37 9.70 -15.19 -5.51
C TRP A 37 11.18 -15.52 -5.28
N TYR A 38 11.84 -16.09 -6.30
CA TYR A 38 13.22 -16.57 -6.20
C TYR A 38 14.21 -15.69 -6.99
N PRO A 39 14.39 -14.40 -6.66
CA PRO A 39 15.47 -13.63 -7.26
C PRO A 39 16.83 -14.13 -6.77
N PHE A 40 16.84 -14.72 -5.56
CA PHE A 40 18.01 -15.32 -4.92
C PHE A 40 17.56 -16.58 -4.17
N ASP A 41 18.27 -17.70 -4.34
CA ASP A 41 17.99 -18.92 -3.58
C ASP A 41 18.66 -18.81 -2.18
N ILE A 42 18.05 -18.00 -1.31
CA ILE A 42 18.55 -17.74 0.04
C ILE A 42 17.67 -18.48 1.05
N ASN A 43 18.30 -19.32 1.84
CA ASN A 43 17.68 -19.95 3.01
C ASN A 43 18.14 -19.24 4.29
N LEU A 44 17.19 -18.81 5.11
CA LEU A 44 17.44 -18.26 6.43
C LEU A 44 16.80 -19.16 7.49
N LEU A 45 17.61 -19.66 8.43
CA LEU A 45 17.16 -20.58 9.49
C LEU A 45 16.40 -21.83 8.96
N GLY A 46 16.80 -22.34 7.79
CA GLY A 46 16.17 -23.51 7.17
C GLY A 46 14.85 -23.22 6.42
N VAL A 47 14.43 -21.97 6.34
CA VAL A 47 13.23 -21.53 5.61
C VAL A 47 13.65 -20.71 4.40
N LYS A 48 13.02 -20.96 3.26
CA LYS A 48 13.25 -20.16 2.04
C LYS A 48 12.70 -18.75 2.22
N LEU A 49 13.52 -17.74 1.91
CA LEU A 49 13.07 -16.35 1.88
C LEU A 49 12.11 -16.11 0.70
N PHE A 50 11.30 -15.06 0.81
CA PHE A 50 10.37 -14.61 -0.22
C PHE A 50 9.22 -15.58 -0.55
N GLU A 51 8.78 -16.34 0.44
CA GLU A 51 7.45 -16.93 0.46
C GLU A 51 6.45 -15.83 0.85
N LEU A 52 5.66 -15.34 -0.10
CA LEU A 52 4.93 -14.09 0.03
C LEU A 52 3.47 -14.24 -0.39
N SER A 53 2.59 -13.46 0.22
CA SER A 53 1.22 -13.31 -0.26
C SER A 53 1.16 -12.53 -1.57
N VAL A 54 0.29 -12.94 -2.51
CA VAL A 54 0.04 -12.19 -3.76
C VAL A 54 -0.50 -10.78 -3.46
N GLY A 55 -1.18 -10.59 -2.34
CA GLY A 55 -1.62 -9.27 -1.89
C GLY A 55 -0.50 -8.23 -1.71
N ILE A 56 0.78 -8.65 -1.60
CA ILE A 56 1.90 -7.72 -1.51
C ILE A 56 2.23 -7.04 -2.85
N LEU A 57 1.80 -7.59 -3.99
CA LEU A 57 2.16 -7.07 -5.32
C LEU A 57 1.58 -5.67 -5.62
N PRO A 58 0.33 -5.32 -5.25
CA PRO A 58 -0.17 -3.97 -5.43
C PRO A 58 0.39 -2.93 -4.43
N TYR A 59 1.04 -3.36 -3.34
CA TYR A 59 1.55 -2.47 -2.30
C TYR A 59 2.52 -1.38 -2.81
N PRO A 60 3.50 -1.70 -3.65
CA PRO A 60 4.41 -0.69 -4.20
C PRO A 60 3.68 0.45 -4.86
N LEU A 61 2.67 0.11 -5.66
CA LEU A 61 1.87 1.12 -6.36
C LEU A 61 1.16 2.07 -5.39
N THR A 62 0.70 1.57 -4.24
CA THR A 62 0.03 2.41 -3.25
C THR A 62 1.00 3.42 -2.61
N PHE A 63 2.22 3.01 -2.27
CA PHE A 63 3.25 3.89 -1.72
C PHE A 63 3.74 4.90 -2.77
N LEU A 64 4.01 4.45 -3.99
CA LEU A 64 4.41 5.33 -5.10
C LEU A 64 3.35 6.43 -5.34
N ILE A 65 2.06 6.08 -5.32
CA ILE A 65 0.96 7.03 -5.51
C ILE A 65 0.89 8.02 -4.34
N THR A 66 0.96 7.56 -3.09
CA THR A 66 0.90 8.46 -1.92
C THR A 66 2.11 9.39 -1.84
N ASP A 67 3.29 8.91 -2.21
CA ASP A 67 4.50 9.75 -2.30
C ASP A 67 4.38 10.79 -3.42
N LEU A 68 3.85 10.40 -4.58
CA LEU A 68 3.60 11.33 -5.66
C LEU A 68 2.55 12.38 -5.27
N ILE A 69 1.47 11.98 -4.61
CA ILE A 69 0.46 12.90 -4.09
C ILE A 69 1.07 13.81 -3.02
N SER A 70 1.87 13.29 -2.10
CA SER A 70 2.59 14.04 -1.07
C SER A 70 3.54 15.08 -1.66
N GLU A 71 4.23 14.73 -2.75
CA GLU A 71 5.16 15.64 -3.41
C GLU A 71 4.46 16.76 -4.15
N ILE A 72 3.41 16.44 -4.90
CA ILE A 72 2.77 17.34 -5.85
C ILE A 72 1.60 18.11 -5.23
N TYR A 73 0.77 17.45 -4.42
CA TYR A 73 -0.47 18.02 -3.85
C TYR A 73 -0.38 18.28 -2.35
N GLY A 74 0.70 17.84 -1.71
CA GLY A 74 0.98 18.06 -0.31
C GLY A 74 0.29 17.06 0.63
N ARG A 75 0.70 17.14 1.90
CA ARG A 75 0.33 16.20 2.96
C ARG A 75 -1.17 16.02 3.13
N LYS A 76 -1.93 17.12 3.17
CA LYS A 76 -3.38 17.05 3.41
C LYS A 76 -4.10 16.20 2.37
N LYS A 77 -3.67 16.27 1.12
CA LYS A 77 -4.24 15.48 0.03
C LYS A 77 -3.84 14.02 0.10
N ALA A 78 -2.62 13.72 0.52
CA ALA A 78 -2.18 12.34 0.79
C ALA A 78 -2.96 11.72 1.96
N ASP A 79 -3.08 12.44 3.09
CA ASP A 79 -3.89 11.98 4.24
C ASP A 79 -5.35 11.72 3.83
N GLN A 80 -5.96 12.58 2.98
CA GLN A 80 -7.33 12.39 2.47
C GLN A 80 -7.48 11.11 1.66
N VAL A 81 -6.54 10.80 0.77
CA VAL A 81 -6.60 9.57 -0.05
C VAL A 81 -6.49 8.34 0.84
N VAL A 82 -5.59 8.35 1.84
CA VAL A 82 -5.45 7.23 2.78
C VAL A 82 -6.74 7.02 3.58
N ILE A 83 -7.33 8.09 4.12
CA ILE A 83 -8.61 8.03 4.85
C ILE A 83 -9.73 7.49 3.93
N THR A 84 -9.82 7.96 2.69
CA THR A 84 -10.81 7.46 1.72
C THR A 84 -10.60 5.97 1.43
N GLY A 85 -9.33 5.53 1.34
CA GLY A 85 -8.99 4.11 1.21
C GLY A 85 -9.47 3.24 2.37
N ILE A 86 -9.43 3.77 3.62
CA ILE A 86 -10.00 3.09 4.79
C ILE A 86 -11.50 2.84 4.58
N PHE A 87 -12.26 3.90 4.26
CA PHE A 87 -13.70 3.77 4.05
C PHE A 87 -14.02 2.79 2.91
N ALA A 88 -13.29 2.86 1.80
CA ALA A 88 -13.48 1.94 0.69
C ALA A 88 -13.18 0.48 1.08
N SER A 89 -12.15 0.23 1.89
CA SER A 89 -11.80 -1.11 2.34
C SER A 89 -12.85 -1.65 3.33
N ILE A 90 -13.31 -0.85 4.30
CA ILE A 90 -14.40 -1.24 5.22
C ILE A 90 -15.67 -1.55 4.41
N PHE A 91 -16.02 -0.69 3.46
CA PHE A 91 -17.19 -0.90 2.60
C PHE A 91 -17.07 -2.21 1.80
N SER A 92 -15.89 -2.52 1.26
CA SER A 92 -15.66 -3.78 0.54
C SER A 92 -15.85 -5.00 1.44
N ILE A 93 -15.39 -4.96 2.70
CA ILE A 93 -15.61 -6.05 3.67
C ILE A 93 -17.10 -6.22 3.96
N ILE A 94 -17.83 -5.12 4.14
CA ILE A 94 -19.28 -5.18 4.37
C ILE A 94 -19.99 -5.81 3.16
N LEU A 95 -19.62 -5.42 1.93
CA LEU A 95 -20.19 -6.01 0.72
C LEU A 95 -19.92 -7.52 0.63
N ILE A 96 -18.71 -7.96 0.92
CA ILE A 96 -18.34 -9.37 0.92
C ILE A 96 -19.16 -10.13 1.98
N PHE A 97 -19.25 -9.58 3.19
CA PHE A 97 -20.04 -10.18 4.27
C PHE A 97 -21.52 -10.31 3.91
N VAL A 98 -22.14 -9.26 3.34
CA VAL A 98 -23.54 -9.32 2.89
C VAL A 98 -23.69 -10.34 1.75
N SER A 99 -22.74 -10.39 0.80
CA SER A 99 -22.78 -11.36 -0.29
C SER A 99 -22.69 -12.80 0.20
N SER A 100 -21.94 -13.07 1.25
CA SER A 100 -21.81 -14.41 1.83
C SER A 100 -23.09 -14.91 2.53
N GLN A 101 -24.05 -14.04 2.83
CA GLN A 101 -25.34 -14.41 3.43
C GLN A 101 -26.37 -14.82 2.38
N VAL A 102 -26.05 -14.70 1.09
CA VAL A 102 -26.95 -15.05 0.00
C VAL A 102 -26.54 -16.43 -0.52
N PRO A 103 -27.39 -17.48 -0.40
CA PRO A 103 -27.03 -18.83 -0.77
C PRO A 103 -26.84 -18.98 -2.29
N ALA A 104 -25.83 -19.74 -2.67
CA ALA A 104 -25.60 -20.10 -4.06
C ALA A 104 -26.70 -21.07 -4.55
N ILE A 105 -27.12 -20.93 -5.81
CA ILE A 105 -27.98 -21.92 -6.48
C ILE A 105 -27.16 -23.12 -6.95
N ASP A 106 -27.79 -24.25 -7.15
CA ASP A 106 -27.12 -25.53 -7.58
C ASP A 106 -26.31 -25.37 -8.87
N ALA A 107 -26.72 -24.48 -9.77
CA ALA A 107 -26.03 -24.21 -11.03
C ALA A 107 -24.94 -23.14 -10.92
N SER A 108 -24.63 -22.66 -9.72
CA SER A 108 -23.59 -21.63 -9.50
C SER A 108 -22.20 -22.22 -9.84
N PRO A 109 -21.33 -21.49 -10.57
CA PRO A 109 -19.96 -21.94 -10.83
C PRO A 109 -19.08 -21.95 -9.57
N ILE A 110 -19.49 -21.26 -8.52
CA ILE A 110 -18.83 -21.18 -7.22
C ILE A 110 -19.89 -21.41 -6.14
N ASP A 111 -19.67 -22.38 -5.28
CA ASP A 111 -20.52 -22.66 -4.13
C ASP A 111 -20.18 -21.76 -2.91
N ASP A 112 -21.04 -21.81 -1.90
CA ASP A 112 -20.87 -21.00 -0.67
C ASP A 112 -19.59 -21.35 0.08
N GLU A 113 -19.17 -22.61 0.09
CA GLU A 113 -17.96 -23.07 0.77
C GLU A 113 -16.72 -22.47 0.11
N THR A 114 -16.64 -22.55 -1.22
CA THR A 114 -15.55 -21.95 -2.01
C THR A 114 -15.52 -20.44 -1.86
N PHE A 115 -16.66 -19.76 -1.94
CA PHE A 115 -16.75 -18.32 -1.75
C PHE A 115 -16.25 -17.91 -0.36
N ASN A 116 -16.71 -18.57 0.69
CA ASN A 116 -16.32 -18.29 2.05
C ASN A 116 -14.85 -18.61 2.31
N SER A 117 -14.32 -19.69 1.74
CA SER A 117 -12.91 -20.05 1.85
C SER A 117 -11.97 -19.03 1.23
N VAL A 118 -12.39 -18.35 0.17
CA VAL A 118 -11.57 -17.32 -0.50
C VAL A 118 -11.68 -15.98 0.21
N PHE A 119 -12.88 -15.54 0.56
CA PHE A 119 -13.13 -14.16 0.98
C PHE A 119 -13.34 -13.97 2.49
N LEU A 120 -13.72 -15.01 3.23
CA LEU A 120 -14.05 -14.93 4.66
C LEU A 120 -13.15 -15.78 5.58
N ASN A 121 -12.20 -16.52 5.03
CA ASN A 121 -11.43 -17.52 5.80
C ASN A 121 -10.55 -16.90 6.92
N ALA A 122 -10.24 -15.61 6.85
CA ALA A 122 -9.43 -14.95 7.87
C ALA A 122 -9.83 -13.48 8.07
N PRO A 123 -11.07 -13.17 8.51
CA PRO A 123 -11.52 -11.77 8.66
C PRO A 123 -10.66 -10.97 9.63
N LEU A 124 -10.13 -11.59 10.69
CA LEU A 124 -9.19 -10.95 11.62
C LEU A 124 -7.86 -10.62 10.95
N ALA A 125 -7.35 -11.47 10.06
CA ALA A 125 -6.13 -11.20 9.31
C ALA A 125 -6.32 -10.01 8.35
N VAL A 126 -7.47 -9.93 7.67
CA VAL A 126 -7.80 -8.80 6.79
C VAL A 126 -7.88 -7.51 7.58
N LEU A 127 -8.59 -7.49 8.72
CA LEU A 127 -8.70 -6.32 9.58
C LEU A 127 -7.32 -5.89 10.12
N ALA A 128 -6.52 -6.84 10.62
CA ALA A 128 -5.18 -6.57 11.09
C ALA A 128 -4.29 -5.98 9.98
N SER A 129 -4.32 -6.57 8.79
CA SER A 129 -3.58 -6.09 7.62
C SER A 129 -4.00 -4.67 7.25
N MET A 130 -5.30 -4.39 7.20
CA MET A 130 -5.81 -3.05 6.90
C MET A 130 -5.34 -2.01 7.93
N LEU A 131 -5.55 -2.27 9.21
CA LEU A 131 -5.20 -1.32 10.27
C LEU A 131 -3.70 -1.05 10.30
N THR A 132 -2.89 -2.10 10.17
CA THR A 132 -1.43 -2.00 10.13
C THR A 132 -0.96 -1.19 8.93
N TYR A 133 -1.47 -1.50 7.75
CA TYR A 133 -1.15 -0.78 6.52
C TYR A 133 -1.49 0.71 6.62
N LEU A 134 -2.67 1.04 7.13
CA LEU A 134 -3.10 2.43 7.29
C LEU A 134 -2.23 3.19 8.27
N PHE A 135 -1.88 2.56 9.38
CA PHE A 135 -0.95 3.13 10.35
C PHE A 135 0.42 3.39 9.72
N ALA A 136 0.93 2.43 8.95
CA ALA A 136 2.19 2.57 8.23
C ALA A 136 2.14 3.71 7.20
N GLN A 137 1.04 3.86 6.46
CA GLN A 137 0.85 4.95 5.50
C GLN A 137 0.87 6.34 6.18
N PHE A 138 0.22 6.48 7.34
CA PHE A 138 0.29 7.74 8.10
C PHE A 138 1.70 8.04 8.61
N ILE A 139 2.44 7.02 9.05
CA ILE A 139 3.85 7.17 9.45
C ILE A 139 4.67 7.62 8.23
N ASP A 140 4.49 6.95 7.09
CA ASP A 140 5.19 7.28 5.85
C ASP A 140 5.00 8.74 5.46
N ILE A 141 3.76 9.18 5.31
CA ILE A 141 3.42 10.56 4.96
C ILE A 141 4.05 11.56 5.94
N ARG A 142 4.06 11.26 7.25
CA ARG A 142 4.65 12.16 8.26
C ARG A 142 6.16 12.24 8.13
N ILE A 143 6.83 11.11 7.98
CA ILE A 143 8.29 11.05 7.83
C ILE A 143 8.70 11.69 6.50
N TYR A 144 7.97 11.42 5.42
CA TYR A 144 8.20 12.04 4.12
C TYR A 144 8.18 13.57 4.22
N HIS A 145 7.14 14.14 4.82
CA HIS A 145 7.01 15.59 4.96
C HIS A 145 8.01 16.19 5.97
N PHE A 146 8.40 15.46 7.00
CA PHE A 146 9.49 15.85 7.89
C PHE A 146 10.79 16.05 7.09
N TRP A 147 11.19 15.06 6.29
CA TRP A 147 12.37 15.16 5.44
C TRP A 147 12.21 16.21 4.34
N LYS A 148 11.04 16.34 3.73
CA LYS A 148 10.74 17.39 2.72
C LYS A 148 10.99 18.77 3.29
N LYS A 149 10.54 19.04 4.53
CA LYS A 149 10.76 20.30 5.22
C LYS A 149 12.24 20.52 5.56
N LEU A 150 12.89 19.51 6.13
CA LEU A 150 14.30 19.58 6.53
C LEU A 150 15.23 19.85 5.35
N THR A 151 14.99 19.18 4.21
CA THR A 151 15.78 19.32 2.99
C THR A 151 15.34 20.49 2.10
N LYS A 152 14.36 21.29 2.52
CA LYS A 152 13.78 22.39 1.72
C LYS A 152 13.33 21.91 0.31
N GLY A 153 12.76 20.71 0.23
CA GLY A 153 12.29 20.09 -1.00
C GLY A 153 13.39 19.48 -1.90
N LYS A 154 14.65 19.54 -1.49
CA LYS A 154 15.76 18.85 -2.18
C LYS A 154 15.84 17.39 -1.78
N HIS A 155 16.68 16.59 -2.47
CA HIS A 155 16.96 15.18 -2.14
C HIS A 155 15.70 14.31 -2.06
N LEU A 156 14.94 14.23 -3.17
CA LEU A 156 13.72 13.44 -3.27
C LEU A 156 13.94 11.97 -2.86
N TRP A 157 15.05 11.35 -3.28
CA TRP A 157 15.40 9.97 -2.93
C TRP A 157 15.49 9.74 -1.42
N LEU A 158 16.04 10.71 -0.68
CA LEU A 158 16.21 10.60 0.77
C LEU A 158 14.87 10.49 1.48
N ARG A 159 13.96 11.45 1.21
CA ARG A 159 12.65 11.46 1.86
C ARG A 159 11.78 10.28 1.46
N ASN A 160 11.82 9.89 0.18
CA ASN A 160 11.11 8.72 -0.33
C ASN A 160 11.59 7.44 0.35
N ASN A 161 12.87 7.13 0.25
CA ASN A 161 13.36 5.86 0.76
C ASN A 161 13.35 5.79 2.30
N PHE A 162 13.69 6.86 3.01
CA PHE A 162 13.66 6.83 4.48
C PHE A 162 12.25 6.74 5.05
N SER A 163 11.27 7.44 4.47
CA SER A 163 9.87 7.30 4.89
C SER A 163 9.39 5.88 4.64
N THR A 164 9.59 5.37 3.42
CA THR A 164 9.13 4.06 3.00
C THR A 164 9.81 2.94 3.79
N PHE A 165 11.13 2.96 3.98
CA PHE A 165 11.80 1.91 4.77
C PHE A 165 11.30 1.86 6.21
N THR A 166 11.12 3.03 6.84
CA THR A 166 10.62 3.09 8.22
C THR A 166 9.18 2.59 8.30
N SER A 167 8.30 3.09 7.44
CA SER A 167 6.89 2.70 7.42
C SER A 167 6.69 1.23 7.08
N GLN A 168 7.47 0.68 6.13
CA GLN A 168 7.41 -0.73 5.74
C GLN A 168 7.95 -1.67 6.81
N PHE A 169 8.95 -1.24 7.58
CA PHE A 169 9.40 -2.00 8.74
C PHE A 169 8.29 -2.08 9.79
N VAL A 170 7.68 -0.94 10.13
CA VAL A 170 6.57 -0.89 11.09
C VAL A 170 5.39 -1.73 10.61
N ASP A 171 5.01 -1.63 9.33
CA ASP A 171 3.95 -2.42 8.73
C ASP A 171 4.23 -3.93 8.86
N THR A 172 5.40 -4.37 8.39
CA THR A 172 5.74 -5.80 8.38
C THR A 172 5.87 -6.36 9.80
N PHE A 173 6.53 -5.64 10.69
CA PHE A 173 6.67 -6.04 12.08
C PHE A 173 5.30 -6.16 12.77
N THR A 174 4.45 -5.16 12.61
CA THR A 174 3.14 -5.11 13.28
C THR A 174 2.21 -6.19 12.74
N ILE A 175 2.11 -6.37 11.41
CA ILE A 175 1.21 -7.38 10.85
C ILE A 175 1.64 -8.80 11.23
N VAL A 176 2.94 -9.13 11.16
CA VAL A 176 3.43 -10.46 11.55
C VAL A 176 3.18 -10.70 13.04
N SER A 177 3.43 -9.68 13.89
CA SER A 177 3.14 -9.77 15.33
C SER A 177 1.66 -10.03 15.63
N LEU A 178 0.76 -9.32 14.95
CA LEU A 178 -0.70 -9.51 15.12
C LEU A 178 -1.16 -10.88 14.62
N LEU A 179 -0.65 -11.36 13.49
CA LEU A 179 -1.03 -12.66 12.96
C LEU A 179 -0.56 -13.81 13.85
N ILE A 180 0.60 -13.68 14.50
CA ILE A 180 1.05 -14.64 15.52
C ILE A 180 0.19 -14.55 16.78
N LEU A 181 -0.08 -13.33 17.27
CA LEU A 181 -0.93 -13.12 18.44
C LEU A 181 -2.34 -13.71 18.26
N PHE A 182 -2.86 -13.68 17.03
CA PHE A 182 -4.16 -14.29 16.70
C PHE A 182 -4.07 -15.79 16.41
N GLY A 183 -2.89 -16.42 16.55
CA GLY A 183 -2.69 -17.85 16.29
C GLY A 183 -2.78 -18.26 14.81
N ILE A 184 -2.68 -17.29 13.89
CA ILE A 184 -2.75 -17.52 12.43
C ILE A 184 -1.40 -17.98 11.89
N LEU A 185 -0.31 -17.43 12.44
CA LEU A 185 1.07 -17.77 12.06
C LEU A 185 1.82 -18.38 13.26
N PRO A 186 2.73 -19.35 13.02
CA PRO A 186 3.54 -19.94 14.06
C PRO A 186 4.65 -18.97 14.54
N GLU A 187 4.90 -18.95 15.85
CA GLU A 187 5.86 -18.05 16.51
C GLU A 187 7.30 -18.26 16.04
N ASP A 188 7.68 -19.50 15.77
CA ASP A 188 9.03 -19.87 15.32
C ASP A 188 9.40 -19.25 13.97
N LYS A 189 8.43 -18.85 13.15
CA LYS A 189 8.64 -18.19 11.86
C LYS A 189 8.69 -16.66 11.92
N PHE A 190 8.51 -16.06 13.11
CA PHE A 190 8.45 -14.60 13.24
C PHE A 190 9.58 -13.87 12.53
N LEU A 191 10.82 -14.21 12.86
CA LEU A 191 11.99 -13.50 12.35
C LEU A 191 12.14 -13.65 10.83
N VAL A 192 11.90 -14.84 10.30
CA VAL A 192 12.01 -15.11 8.86
C VAL A 192 10.95 -14.36 8.09
N LEU A 193 9.70 -14.34 8.57
CA LEU A 193 8.59 -13.62 7.93
C LEU A 193 8.80 -12.11 7.95
N VAL A 194 9.28 -11.55 9.08
CA VAL A 194 9.60 -10.12 9.17
C VAL A 194 10.72 -9.75 8.21
N ILE A 195 11.81 -10.49 8.21
CA ILE A 195 12.97 -10.22 7.33
C ILE A 195 12.55 -10.37 5.86
N SER A 196 11.88 -11.46 5.50
CA SER A 196 11.45 -11.75 4.14
C SER A 196 10.52 -10.67 3.59
N GLY A 197 9.46 -10.35 4.34
CA GLY A 197 8.50 -9.33 3.94
C GLY A 197 9.12 -7.93 3.87
N PHE A 198 9.96 -7.57 4.83
CA PHE A 198 10.64 -6.27 4.84
C PHE A 198 11.65 -6.14 3.70
N LEU A 199 12.51 -7.13 3.48
CA LEU A 199 13.49 -7.10 2.38
C LEU A 199 12.81 -6.99 1.02
N PHE A 200 11.74 -7.74 0.78
CA PHE A 200 10.97 -7.61 -0.44
C PHE A 200 10.50 -6.17 -0.66
N LYS A 201 9.87 -5.58 0.35
CA LYS A 201 9.35 -4.21 0.29
C LYS A 201 10.46 -3.18 0.07
N VAL A 202 11.63 -3.35 0.69
CA VAL A 202 12.81 -2.50 0.48
C VAL A 202 13.30 -2.57 -0.98
N ILE A 203 13.44 -3.79 -1.53
CA ILE A 203 13.86 -3.96 -2.92
C ILE A 203 12.88 -3.25 -3.85
N VAL A 204 11.58 -3.43 -3.63
CA VAL A 204 10.57 -2.79 -4.47
C VAL A 204 10.58 -1.27 -4.32
N ALA A 205 10.73 -0.73 -3.11
CA ALA A 205 10.82 0.72 -2.89
C ALA A 205 12.03 1.35 -3.60
N LEU A 206 13.15 0.63 -3.66
CA LEU A 206 14.31 1.06 -4.47
C LEU A 206 13.99 1.08 -5.97
N PHE A 207 13.23 0.08 -6.45
CA PHE A 207 12.76 0.03 -7.84
C PHE A 207 11.76 1.14 -8.15
N ASP A 208 10.91 1.54 -7.21
CA ASP A 208 9.91 2.59 -7.39
C ASP A 208 10.53 4.00 -7.44
N THR A 209 11.70 4.19 -6.84
CA THR A 209 12.36 5.50 -6.79
C THR A 209 12.57 6.14 -8.17
N PRO A 210 13.10 5.47 -9.21
CA PRO A 210 13.19 6.04 -10.56
C PRO A 210 11.86 6.47 -11.16
N PHE A 211 10.80 5.69 -10.90
CA PHE A 211 9.45 6.02 -11.39
C PHE A 211 8.90 7.25 -10.68
N LEU A 212 9.11 7.39 -9.37
CA LEU A 212 8.74 8.60 -8.65
C LEU A 212 9.43 9.83 -9.23
N TYR A 213 10.74 9.75 -9.51
CA TYR A 213 11.49 10.84 -10.14
C TYR A 213 10.90 11.21 -11.50
N LEU A 214 10.61 10.21 -12.33
CA LEU A 214 10.01 10.40 -13.66
C LEU A 214 8.66 11.12 -13.55
N PHE A 215 7.77 10.63 -12.69
CA PHE A 215 6.44 11.24 -12.52
C PHE A 215 6.53 12.64 -11.94
N VAL A 216 7.34 12.87 -10.91
CA VAL A 216 7.56 14.20 -10.34
C VAL A 216 8.11 15.18 -11.40
N TRP A 217 9.05 14.72 -12.24
CA TRP A 217 9.58 15.55 -13.34
C TRP A 217 8.49 15.90 -14.35
N ILE A 218 7.64 14.93 -14.77
CA ILE A 218 6.52 15.16 -15.69
C ILE A 218 5.56 16.19 -15.11
N PHE A 219 5.17 16.05 -13.84
CA PHE A 219 4.27 16.98 -13.17
C PHE A 219 4.85 18.39 -13.06
N ARG A 220 6.10 18.50 -12.62
CA ARG A 220 6.77 19.80 -12.51
C ARG A 220 6.84 20.51 -13.85
N LYS A 221 7.19 19.80 -14.92
CA LYS A 221 7.22 20.35 -16.28
C LYS A 221 5.83 20.79 -16.74
N LYS A 222 4.80 19.95 -16.52
CA LYS A 222 3.43 20.21 -16.99
C LYS A 222 2.77 21.39 -16.27
N PHE A 223 3.01 21.52 -14.96
CA PHE A 223 2.39 22.53 -14.11
C PHE A 223 3.30 23.72 -13.78
N ASN A 224 4.54 23.74 -14.30
CA ASN A 224 5.57 24.76 -14.04
C ASN A 224 5.88 24.93 -12.54
N LEU A 225 6.02 23.80 -11.81
CA LEU A 225 6.31 23.81 -10.37
C LEU A 225 7.82 23.89 -10.09
N LYS A 226 8.18 24.70 -9.13
CA LYS A 226 9.53 24.72 -8.58
C LYS A 226 9.76 23.52 -7.65
N VAL A 227 11.02 23.27 -7.32
CA VAL A 227 11.38 22.23 -6.35
C VAL A 227 10.74 22.52 -4.99
N GLY A 228 9.95 21.56 -4.47
CA GLY A 228 9.24 21.71 -3.20
C GLY A 228 7.90 22.47 -3.29
N GLU A 229 7.52 22.98 -4.45
CA GLU A 229 6.24 23.65 -4.66
C GLU A 229 5.11 22.63 -4.84
N GLU A 230 3.95 22.90 -4.24
CA GLU A 230 2.76 22.05 -4.26
C GLU A 230 1.61 22.74 -5.03
N ILE A 231 0.80 21.92 -5.69
CA ILE A 231 -0.44 22.38 -6.33
C ILE A 231 -1.50 22.56 -5.24
N LYS A 232 -1.97 23.78 -5.07
CA LYS A 232 -3.12 24.06 -4.20
C LYS A 232 -4.39 23.81 -4.99
N LEU A 233 -5.06 22.72 -4.68
CA LEU A 233 -6.42 22.45 -5.14
C LEU A 233 -7.38 23.20 -4.22
N SER A 234 -8.27 23.98 -4.82
CA SER A 234 -9.36 24.67 -4.11
C SER A 234 -10.39 23.69 -3.56
#